data_864f47ad96a11ad8e8e6abdb30f9b988
#
_entry.id   864f47ad96a11ad8e8e6abdb30f9b988
#
_cell.length_a   1.000
_cell.length_b   1.000
_cell.length_c   1.000
_cell.angle_alpha   90.00
_cell.angle_beta   90.00
_cell.angle_gamma   90.00
#
_symmetry.space_group_name_H-M   'P 1'
#
loop_
_entity.id
_entity.type
_entity.pdbx_description
1 polymer ?
#
loop_
_entity_poly.entity_id
_entity_poly.type
_entity_poly.pdbx_seq_one_letter_code
_entity_poly.pdbx_strand_id
1 'polypeptide(L)'
;IQSIPIIAEQASEVVVFQRTPNYSMPAFNGPPPADRLERIAADRAAYEHEARYSQTGIKMPMPTVSALAVSKDEAFAMLEQSWQRGELLMLGATFTDTGINKAANEVVCEFVRSKIREVVKNPETAELLSPRGHAFGTKRPCLDTNYFETFNLPHVRLVDIRKNPINSIIESGIEFGNEAKEFDAIVYATGFDAMTGALVNVDITGKNGITLKKKWEHGPLTYLGLTT
;
A
#
# COMPACT_ATOMS: atom_id res chain seq x y z
N ILE A 1 -7.20 -3.50 3.30
CA ILE A 1 -7.57 -2.15 2.82
C ILE A 1 -8.78 -2.24 1.89
N GLN A 2 -8.69 -2.88 0.73
CA GLN A 2 -9.76 -2.85 -0.28
C GLN A 2 -11.02 -3.63 0.09
N SER A 3 -10.95 -4.68 0.91
CA SER A 3 -12.10 -5.48 1.34
C SER A 3 -12.87 -4.87 2.52
N ILE A 4 -12.20 -4.06 3.35
CA ILE A 4 -12.79 -3.51 4.58
C ILE A 4 -14.04 -2.66 4.30
N PRO A 5 -14.06 -1.74 3.32
CA PRO A 5 -15.27 -0.97 2.99
C PRO A 5 -16.46 -1.87 2.62
N ILE A 6 -16.22 -2.87 1.79
CA ILE A 6 -17.28 -3.80 1.33
C ILE A 6 -17.82 -4.67 2.48
N ILE A 7 -16.93 -5.10 3.38
CA ILE A 7 -17.34 -5.84 4.58
C ILE A 7 -18.18 -4.94 5.49
N ALA A 8 -17.78 -3.67 5.65
CA ALA A 8 -18.51 -2.73 6.50
C ALA A 8 -19.91 -2.37 5.98
N GLU A 9 -20.18 -2.52 4.68
CA GLU A 9 -21.51 -2.37 4.11
C GLU A 9 -22.45 -3.52 4.48
N GLN A 10 -21.91 -4.69 4.82
CA GLN A 10 -22.69 -5.92 5.02
C GLN A 10 -22.75 -6.36 6.48
N ALA A 11 -21.73 -6.05 7.27
CA ALA A 11 -21.61 -6.46 8.66
C ALA A 11 -22.26 -5.45 9.60
N SER A 12 -22.90 -5.94 10.67
CA SER A 12 -23.42 -5.10 11.74
C SER A 12 -22.32 -4.44 12.57
N GLU A 13 -21.14 -5.07 12.62
CA GLU A 13 -19.93 -4.55 13.26
C GLU A 13 -18.67 -5.07 12.56
N VAL A 14 -17.65 -4.22 12.46
CA VAL A 14 -16.32 -4.58 11.94
C VAL A 14 -15.24 -4.13 12.91
N VAL A 15 -14.37 -5.05 13.31
CA VAL A 15 -13.17 -4.72 14.09
C VAL A 15 -11.94 -5.00 13.26
N VAL A 16 -11.15 -3.96 13.01
CA VAL A 16 -9.91 -4.04 12.25
C VAL A 16 -8.72 -4.10 13.21
N PHE A 17 -8.05 -5.24 13.26
CA PHE A 17 -6.82 -5.43 14.05
C PHE A 17 -5.61 -5.04 13.21
N GLN A 18 -4.97 -3.92 13.54
CA GLN A 18 -3.87 -3.35 12.78
C GLN A 18 -2.57 -3.35 13.57
N ARG A 19 -1.50 -3.89 12.96
CA ARG A 19 -0.13 -3.79 13.49
C ARG A 19 0.59 -2.56 12.98
N THR A 20 0.53 -2.33 11.67
CA THR A 20 1.25 -1.24 11.00
C THR A 20 0.38 -0.69 9.87
N PRO A 21 0.05 0.61 9.89
CA PRO A 21 -0.66 1.22 8.78
C PRO A 21 0.22 1.23 7.51
N ASN A 22 -0.42 1.24 6.35
CA ASN A 22 0.26 1.44 5.08
C ASN A 22 -0.28 2.67 4.37
N TYR A 23 0.52 3.24 3.47
CA TYR A 23 0.07 4.32 2.60
C TYR A 23 -1.00 3.80 1.64
N SER A 24 -2.09 4.52 1.53
CA SER A 24 -3.15 4.27 0.57
C SER A 24 -3.57 5.57 -0.11
N MET A 25 -4.00 5.45 -1.35
CA MET A 25 -4.37 6.57 -2.21
C MET A 25 -5.69 6.24 -2.92
N PRO A 26 -6.51 7.25 -3.26
CA PRO A 26 -7.76 7.02 -3.97
C PRO A 26 -7.53 6.31 -5.31
N ALA A 27 -8.32 5.27 -5.58
CA ALA A 27 -8.29 4.54 -6.85
C ALA A 27 -9.03 5.28 -7.96
N PHE A 28 -10.00 6.12 -7.64
CA PHE A 28 -10.93 6.76 -8.58
C PHE A 28 -11.44 5.78 -9.64
N ASN A 29 -11.90 4.60 -9.17
CA ASN A 29 -12.41 3.55 -10.05
C ASN A 29 -13.58 4.06 -10.90
N GLY A 30 -13.43 3.93 -12.22
CA GLY A 30 -14.42 4.37 -13.18
C GLY A 30 -13.99 4.05 -14.61
N PRO A 31 -14.83 4.34 -15.59
CA PRO A 31 -14.44 4.25 -16.99
C PRO A 31 -13.25 5.18 -17.27
N PRO A 32 -12.30 4.76 -18.11
CA PRO A 32 -11.17 5.61 -18.47
C PRO A 32 -11.67 6.91 -19.14
N PRO A 33 -10.99 8.05 -18.90
CA PRO A 33 -11.35 9.31 -19.54
C PRO A 33 -11.34 9.18 -21.06
N ALA A 34 -12.39 9.68 -21.74
CA ALA A 34 -12.57 9.55 -23.19
C ALA A 34 -11.40 10.18 -23.96
N ASP A 35 -10.93 11.35 -23.53
CA ASP A 35 -9.77 12.05 -24.11
C ASP A 35 -8.48 11.22 -24.03
N ARG A 36 -8.31 10.40 -22.99
CA ARG A 36 -7.16 9.49 -22.87
C ARG A 36 -7.24 8.37 -23.90
N LEU A 37 -8.42 7.79 -24.07
CA LEU A 37 -8.63 6.75 -25.08
C LEU A 37 -8.44 7.28 -26.49
N GLU A 38 -8.96 8.46 -26.80
CA GLU A 38 -8.79 9.12 -28.08
C GLU A 38 -7.32 9.41 -28.39
N ARG A 39 -6.56 9.93 -27.44
CA ARG A 39 -5.10 10.17 -27.62
C ARG A 39 -4.31 8.89 -27.86
N ILE A 40 -4.65 7.81 -27.18
CA ILE A 40 -4.00 6.51 -27.40
C ILE A 40 -4.38 5.95 -28.77
N ALA A 41 -5.65 6.07 -29.17
CA ALA A 41 -6.12 5.59 -30.45
C ALA A 41 -5.55 6.38 -31.65
N ALA A 42 -5.32 7.68 -31.47
CA ALA A 42 -4.77 8.56 -32.53
C ALA A 42 -3.35 8.15 -32.94
N ASP A 43 -2.50 7.72 -32.02
CA ASP A 43 -1.17 7.19 -32.34
C ASP A 43 -0.76 6.10 -31.33
N ARG A 44 -1.33 4.94 -31.49
CA ARG A 44 -1.06 3.78 -30.63
C ARG A 44 0.40 3.34 -30.70
N ALA A 45 1.01 3.40 -31.90
CA ALA A 45 2.38 2.95 -32.06
C ALA A 45 3.38 3.84 -31.32
N ALA A 46 3.21 5.16 -31.36
CA ALA A 46 4.01 6.09 -30.57
C ALA A 46 3.80 5.88 -29.06
N TYR A 47 2.56 5.68 -28.63
CA TYR A 47 2.27 5.40 -27.21
C TYR A 47 2.95 4.12 -26.71
N GLU A 48 2.87 3.03 -27.48
CA GLU A 48 3.50 1.75 -27.14
C GLU A 48 5.04 1.86 -27.15
N HIS A 49 5.60 2.61 -28.11
CA HIS A 49 7.03 2.87 -28.17
C HIS A 49 7.51 3.65 -26.94
N GLU A 50 6.87 4.75 -26.61
CA GLU A 50 7.22 5.55 -25.43
C GLU A 50 7.10 4.74 -24.13
N ALA A 51 6.04 3.94 -23.97
CA ALA A 51 5.88 3.08 -22.80
C ALA A 51 7.01 2.04 -22.71
N ARG A 52 7.34 1.37 -23.83
CA ARG A 52 8.38 0.32 -23.88
C ARG A 52 9.76 0.84 -23.48
N TYR A 53 10.09 2.06 -23.88
CA TYR A 53 11.40 2.66 -23.62
C TYR A 53 11.42 3.60 -22.41
N SER A 54 10.33 3.68 -21.64
CA SER A 54 10.31 4.36 -20.36
C SER A 54 11.01 3.53 -19.27
N GLN A 55 11.49 4.17 -18.21
CA GLN A 55 12.15 3.48 -17.09
C GLN A 55 11.26 2.43 -16.41
N THR A 56 9.95 2.62 -16.43
CA THR A 56 8.99 1.79 -15.70
C THR A 56 8.18 0.86 -16.60
N GLY A 57 8.37 0.93 -17.92
CA GLY A 57 7.51 0.24 -18.88
C GLY A 57 6.11 0.85 -19.02
N ILE A 58 5.88 2.01 -18.39
CA ILE A 58 4.61 2.73 -18.39
C ILE A 58 4.87 4.17 -18.79
N LYS A 59 4.06 4.71 -19.72
CA LYS A 59 4.14 6.13 -20.06
C LYS A 59 3.66 6.98 -18.91
N MET A 60 4.59 7.66 -18.25
CA MET A 60 4.29 8.58 -17.16
C MET A 60 5.18 9.82 -17.25
N PRO A 61 4.71 10.99 -16.78
CA PRO A 61 5.54 12.18 -16.71
C PRO A 61 6.76 11.93 -15.84
N MET A 62 7.93 12.34 -16.31
CA MET A 62 9.14 12.30 -15.52
C MET A 62 9.21 13.54 -14.62
N PRO A 63 9.54 13.39 -13.33
CA PRO A 63 9.71 14.53 -12.43
C PRO A 63 10.92 15.36 -12.86
N THR A 64 10.81 16.67 -12.72
CA THR A 64 11.89 17.62 -13.08
C THR A 64 12.34 18.47 -11.90
N VAL A 65 11.62 18.41 -10.77
CA VAL A 65 11.83 19.26 -9.61
C VAL A 65 12.09 18.41 -8.37
N SER A 66 13.03 18.84 -7.52
CA SER A 66 13.26 18.27 -6.19
C SER A 66 12.19 18.76 -5.21
N ALA A 67 11.70 17.88 -4.32
CA ALA A 67 10.78 18.28 -3.25
C ALA A 67 11.38 19.34 -2.31
N LEU A 68 12.71 19.38 -2.22
CA LEU A 68 13.42 20.31 -1.34
C LEU A 68 13.76 21.64 -2.04
N ALA A 69 13.51 21.76 -3.34
CA ALA A 69 13.76 22.98 -4.12
C ALA A 69 12.57 23.94 -4.18
N VAL A 70 11.44 23.54 -3.64
CA VAL A 70 10.18 24.32 -3.62
C VAL A 70 9.69 24.52 -2.19
N SER A 71 8.81 25.49 -1.96
CA SER A 71 8.16 25.67 -0.67
C SER A 71 7.23 24.50 -0.34
N LYS A 72 6.90 24.35 0.93
CA LYS A 72 5.95 23.30 1.37
C LYS A 72 4.60 23.40 0.66
N ASP A 73 4.09 24.62 0.50
CA ASP A 73 2.78 24.84 -0.12
C ASP A 73 2.81 24.51 -1.62
N GLU A 74 3.88 24.86 -2.32
CA GLU A 74 4.08 24.47 -3.71
C GLU A 74 4.21 22.95 -3.85
N ALA A 75 5.00 22.30 -2.97
CA ALA A 75 5.13 20.85 -2.96
C ALA A 75 3.77 20.16 -2.74
N PHE A 76 2.97 20.66 -1.80
CA PHE A 76 1.63 20.12 -1.53
C PHE A 76 0.67 20.33 -2.70
N ALA A 77 0.74 21.48 -3.38
CA ALA A 77 -0.07 21.72 -4.59
C ALA A 77 0.31 20.75 -5.74
N MET A 78 1.60 20.44 -5.93
CA MET A 78 2.06 19.46 -6.91
C MET A 78 1.62 18.04 -6.54
N LEU A 79 1.72 17.66 -5.26
CA LEU A 79 1.26 16.37 -4.76
C LEU A 79 -0.26 16.23 -4.88
N GLU A 80 -1.02 17.30 -4.66
CA GLU A 80 -2.48 17.31 -4.85
C GLU A 80 -2.85 17.00 -6.31
N GLN A 81 -2.16 17.58 -7.28
CA GLN A 81 -2.38 17.26 -8.70
C GLN A 81 -2.12 15.78 -8.99
N SER A 82 -1.07 15.20 -8.39
CA SER A 82 -0.76 13.77 -8.54
C SER A 82 -1.77 12.88 -7.81
N TRP A 83 -2.25 13.32 -6.64
CA TRP A 83 -3.29 12.64 -5.87
C TRP A 83 -4.60 12.53 -6.64
N GLN A 84 -5.04 13.64 -7.27
CA GLN A 84 -6.28 13.70 -8.05
C GLN A 84 -6.25 12.82 -9.32
N ARG A 85 -5.07 12.38 -9.78
CA ARG A 85 -4.97 11.43 -10.89
C ARG A 85 -5.29 9.99 -10.48
N GLY A 86 -5.16 9.63 -9.19
CA GLY A 86 -5.45 8.29 -8.68
C GLY A 86 -4.51 7.18 -9.17
N GLU A 87 -3.37 7.52 -9.74
CA GLU A 87 -2.42 6.55 -10.31
C GLU A 87 -1.36 6.15 -9.26
N LEU A 88 -1.19 4.85 -9.04
CA LEU A 88 -0.34 4.28 -7.99
C LEU A 88 1.08 4.85 -7.92
N LEU A 89 1.70 5.10 -9.07
CA LEU A 89 3.10 5.55 -9.13
C LEU A 89 3.25 7.08 -9.12
N MET A 90 2.19 7.82 -9.42
CA MET A 90 2.28 9.27 -9.67
C MET A 90 2.71 10.05 -8.44
N LEU A 91 2.23 9.70 -7.26
CA LEU A 91 2.57 10.41 -6.04
C LEU A 91 4.07 10.31 -5.72
N GLY A 92 4.64 9.10 -5.81
CA GLY A 92 6.07 8.86 -5.61
C GLY A 92 6.96 9.46 -6.70
N ALA A 93 6.42 9.63 -7.90
CA ALA A 93 7.09 10.21 -9.07
C ALA A 93 6.84 11.72 -9.25
N THR A 94 6.25 12.40 -8.27
CA THR A 94 6.04 13.85 -8.33
C THR A 94 7.36 14.62 -8.27
N PHE A 95 8.34 14.12 -7.52
CA PHE A 95 9.65 14.76 -7.34
C PHE A 95 10.79 13.83 -7.73
N THR A 96 11.92 14.41 -8.14
CA THR A 96 13.12 13.68 -8.58
C THR A 96 13.80 12.91 -7.46
N ASP A 97 13.60 13.30 -6.22
CA ASP A 97 14.37 12.86 -5.05
C ASP A 97 13.56 12.09 -4.00
N THR A 98 12.26 11.86 -4.23
CA THR A 98 11.41 11.10 -3.29
C THR A 98 11.97 9.73 -2.94
N GLY A 99 12.55 9.01 -3.91
CA GLY A 99 13.07 7.65 -3.72
C GLY A 99 14.48 7.57 -3.11
N ILE A 100 15.22 8.68 -3.08
CA ILE A 100 16.65 8.69 -2.73
C ILE A 100 17.01 9.65 -1.59
N ASN A 101 16.09 10.53 -1.19
CA ASN A 101 16.32 11.51 -0.13
C ASN A 101 15.22 11.40 0.94
N LYS A 102 15.63 11.15 2.19
CA LYS A 102 14.69 10.96 3.31
C LYS A 102 13.85 12.21 3.60
N ALA A 103 14.42 13.41 3.51
CA ALA A 103 13.69 14.66 3.75
C ALA A 103 12.66 14.93 2.63
N ALA A 104 13.03 14.68 1.38
CA ALA A 104 12.11 14.76 0.25
C ALA A 104 10.97 13.74 0.36
N ASN A 105 11.29 12.51 0.77
CA ASN A 105 10.27 11.48 1.02
C ASN A 105 9.31 11.88 2.13
N GLU A 106 9.81 12.52 3.20
CA GLU A 106 8.99 12.96 4.32
C GLU A 106 7.96 14.03 3.91
N VAL A 107 8.24 14.85 2.89
CA VAL A 107 7.25 15.77 2.31
C VAL A 107 6.05 14.99 1.76
N VAL A 108 6.31 13.92 1.01
CA VAL A 108 5.24 13.04 0.46
C VAL A 108 4.50 12.32 1.59
N CYS A 109 5.24 11.81 2.58
CA CYS A 109 4.65 11.15 3.75
C CYS A 109 3.69 12.08 4.49
N GLU A 110 4.11 13.32 4.75
CA GLU A 110 3.27 14.28 5.48
C GLU A 110 2.05 14.72 4.67
N PHE A 111 2.20 14.85 3.36
CA PHE A 111 1.06 15.09 2.48
C PHE A 111 0.01 13.98 2.61
N VAL A 112 0.39 12.70 2.52
CA VAL A 112 -0.58 11.60 2.67
C VAL A 112 -1.19 11.58 4.06
N ARG A 113 -0.41 11.83 5.13
CA ARG A 113 -0.95 11.94 6.48
C ARG A 113 -1.94 13.10 6.64
N SER A 114 -1.70 14.22 5.95
CA SER A 114 -2.68 15.33 5.95
C SER A 114 -4.00 14.91 5.31
N LYS A 115 -3.96 14.16 4.20
CA LYS A 115 -5.16 13.61 3.56
C LYS A 115 -5.93 12.65 4.47
N ILE A 116 -5.24 11.81 5.23
CA ILE A 116 -5.89 10.94 6.22
C ILE A 116 -6.61 11.76 7.28
N ARG A 117 -5.98 12.80 7.82
CA ARG A 117 -6.58 13.70 8.82
C ARG A 117 -7.74 14.55 8.28
N GLU A 118 -7.76 14.84 6.97
CA GLU A 118 -8.88 15.51 6.32
C GLU A 118 -10.13 14.63 6.27
N VAL A 119 -9.95 13.32 6.07
CA VAL A 119 -11.04 12.35 5.87
C VAL A 119 -11.50 11.73 7.18
N VAL A 120 -10.59 11.30 8.05
CA VAL A 120 -10.91 10.58 9.29
C VAL A 120 -11.22 11.57 10.41
N LYS A 121 -12.47 11.57 10.87
CA LYS A 121 -13.00 12.56 11.84
C LYS A 121 -12.44 12.43 13.24
N ASN A 122 -12.17 11.20 13.68
CA ASN A 122 -11.57 10.95 14.98
C ASN A 122 -10.04 11.10 14.91
N PRO A 123 -9.43 12.06 15.64
CA PRO A 123 -8.00 12.33 15.55
C PRO A 123 -7.12 11.14 15.97
N GLU A 124 -7.54 10.36 16.97
CA GLU A 124 -6.78 9.19 17.42
C GLU A 124 -6.76 8.10 16.35
N THR A 125 -7.91 7.85 15.73
CA THR A 125 -8.04 6.91 14.61
C THR A 125 -7.23 7.39 13.40
N ALA A 126 -7.26 8.68 13.08
CA ALA A 126 -6.46 9.28 12.01
C ALA A 126 -4.95 9.06 12.23
N GLU A 127 -4.46 9.24 13.47
CA GLU A 127 -3.05 8.98 13.80
C GLU A 127 -2.72 7.49 13.74
N LEU A 128 -3.58 6.60 14.18
CA LEU A 128 -3.38 5.15 14.06
C LEU A 128 -3.31 4.69 12.60
N LEU A 129 -4.07 5.32 11.71
CA LEU A 129 -4.06 5.05 10.28
C LEU A 129 -2.91 5.75 9.53
N SER A 130 -2.22 6.70 10.17
CA SER A 130 -1.12 7.47 9.58
C SER A 130 0.20 6.69 9.64
N PRO A 131 0.82 6.31 8.48
CA PRO A 131 2.09 5.60 8.49
C PRO A 131 3.23 6.49 8.98
N ARG A 132 3.99 6.01 10.00
CA ARG A 132 5.16 6.70 10.54
C ARG A 132 6.42 5.83 10.62
N GLY A 133 6.26 4.51 10.53
CA GLY A 133 7.34 3.55 10.74
C GLY A 133 8.15 3.22 9.48
N HIS A 134 7.81 3.79 8.32
CA HIS A 134 8.50 3.53 7.06
C HIS A 134 8.27 4.66 6.06
N ALA A 135 9.21 4.83 5.13
CA ALA A 135 9.13 5.83 4.08
C ALA A 135 8.08 5.45 3.02
N PHE A 136 7.52 6.44 2.33
CA PHE A 136 6.62 6.22 1.19
C PHE A 136 7.36 5.42 0.09
N GLY A 137 6.72 4.38 -0.40
CA GLY A 137 7.26 3.53 -1.47
C GLY A 137 8.15 2.36 -1.00
N THR A 138 8.59 2.30 0.27
CA THR A 138 9.34 1.14 0.79
C THR A 138 8.46 -0.10 0.98
N LYS A 139 7.18 0.11 1.22
CA LYS A 139 6.12 -0.89 1.00
C LYS A 139 5.26 -0.39 -0.14
N ARG A 140 4.75 -1.30 -0.97
CA ARG A 140 3.86 -0.91 -2.07
C ARG A 140 2.65 -0.14 -1.51
N PRO A 141 2.44 1.12 -1.90
CA PRO A 141 1.24 1.84 -1.53
C PRO A 141 0.01 1.13 -2.11
N CYS A 142 -1.12 1.23 -1.42
CA CYS A 142 -2.36 0.66 -1.89
C CYS A 142 -3.18 1.69 -2.66
N LEU A 143 -4.02 1.24 -3.58
CA LEU A 143 -5.15 2.02 -4.07
C LEU A 143 -6.40 1.55 -3.34
N ASP A 144 -7.23 2.49 -2.93
CA ASP A 144 -8.46 2.19 -2.20
C ASP A 144 -9.66 2.97 -2.73
N THR A 145 -10.82 2.53 -2.31
CA THR A 145 -12.10 3.21 -2.49
C THR A 145 -12.77 3.26 -1.12
N ASN A 146 -12.89 4.47 -0.56
CA ASN A 146 -13.54 4.73 0.73
C ASN A 146 -12.91 4.02 1.95
N TYR A 147 -11.62 3.66 1.90
CA TYR A 147 -10.97 2.96 3.02
C TYR A 147 -10.92 3.81 4.28
N PHE A 148 -10.49 5.04 4.18
CA PHE A 148 -10.39 5.96 5.32
C PHE A 148 -11.75 6.43 5.80
N GLU A 149 -12.69 6.68 4.89
CA GLU A 149 -14.08 7.05 5.16
C GLU A 149 -14.80 5.99 6.00
N THR A 150 -14.48 4.72 5.77
CA THR A 150 -15.07 3.57 6.49
C THR A 150 -14.84 3.66 8.00
N PHE A 151 -13.72 4.23 8.45
CA PHE A 151 -13.45 4.42 9.87
C PHE A 151 -14.25 5.55 10.54
N ASN A 152 -15.05 6.27 9.78
CA ASN A 152 -16.04 7.22 10.32
C ASN A 152 -17.40 6.56 10.63
N LEU A 153 -17.60 5.31 10.23
CA LEU A 153 -18.83 4.57 10.49
C LEU A 153 -18.86 4.12 11.96
N PRO A 154 -20.03 4.27 12.66
CA PRO A 154 -20.11 4.00 14.10
C PRO A 154 -19.91 2.53 14.48
N HIS A 155 -20.10 1.62 13.54
CA HIS A 155 -19.94 0.17 13.72
C HIS A 155 -18.57 -0.35 13.28
N VAL A 156 -17.62 0.53 12.91
CA VAL A 156 -16.25 0.18 12.52
C VAL A 156 -15.26 0.63 13.59
N ARG A 157 -14.55 -0.31 14.17
CA ARG A 157 -13.54 -0.08 15.21
C ARG A 157 -12.14 -0.45 14.71
N LEU A 158 -11.15 0.40 14.97
CA LEU A 158 -9.72 0.12 14.76
C LEU A 158 -9.05 -0.24 16.08
N VAL A 159 -8.31 -1.35 16.09
CA VAL A 159 -7.53 -1.81 17.25
C VAL A 159 -6.05 -1.85 16.87
N ASP A 160 -5.22 -1.08 17.58
CA ASP A 160 -3.76 -1.17 17.50
C ASP A 160 -3.28 -2.38 18.31
N ILE A 161 -2.89 -3.47 17.64
CA ILE A 161 -2.43 -4.69 18.29
C ILE A 161 -1.04 -4.58 18.91
N ARG A 162 -0.35 -3.46 18.77
CA ARG A 162 0.90 -3.19 19.52
C ARG A 162 0.60 -2.76 20.95
N LYS A 163 -0.55 -2.11 21.17
CA LYS A 163 -1.04 -1.70 22.50
C LYS A 163 -1.98 -2.74 23.09
N ASN A 164 -2.78 -3.39 22.25
CA ASN A 164 -3.76 -4.41 22.64
C ASN A 164 -3.47 -5.68 21.83
N PRO A 165 -2.44 -6.46 22.20
CA PRO A 165 -2.05 -7.65 21.44
C PRO A 165 -3.17 -8.68 21.39
N ILE A 166 -3.23 -9.42 20.30
CA ILE A 166 -4.08 -10.61 20.21
C ILE A 166 -3.44 -11.68 21.09
N ASN A 167 -4.15 -12.08 22.15
CA ASN A 167 -3.69 -13.08 23.11
C ASN A 167 -4.00 -14.50 22.62
N SER A 168 -5.24 -14.72 22.18
CA SER A 168 -5.69 -16.00 21.62
C SER A 168 -6.87 -15.82 20.68
N ILE A 169 -7.06 -16.83 19.83
CA ILE A 169 -8.28 -17.04 19.07
C ILE A 169 -9.04 -18.16 19.77
N ILE A 170 -10.25 -17.86 20.21
CA ILE A 170 -11.13 -18.78 20.91
C ILE A 170 -12.26 -19.25 20.00
N GLU A 171 -13.04 -20.23 20.43
CA GLU A 171 -14.12 -20.83 19.63
C GLU A 171 -15.13 -19.79 19.14
N SER A 172 -15.44 -18.78 19.98
CA SER A 172 -16.45 -17.76 19.65
C SER A 172 -15.84 -16.45 19.13
N GLY A 173 -14.49 -16.26 19.12
CA GLY A 173 -13.92 -14.96 18.73
C GLY A 173 -12.45 -14.76 19.03
N ILE A 174 -12.09 -13.57 19.52
CA ILE A 174 -10.71 -13.16 19.77
C ILE A 174 -10.56 -12.53 21.16
N GLU A 175 -9.53 -12.96 21.88
CA GLU A 175 -9.05 -12.28 23.09
C GLU A 175 -7.89 -11.35 22.72
N PHE A 176 -7.98 -10.07 23.08
CA PHE A 176 -6.96 -9.06 22.81
C PHE A 176 -6.89 -8.01 23.92
N GLY A 177 -5.69 -7.60 24.28
CA GLY A 177 -5.48 -6.75 25.46
C GLY A 177 -6.13 -7.36 26.71
N ASN A 178 -7.12 -6.67 27.27
CA ASN A 178 -7.95 -7.14 28.38
C ASN A 178 -9.40 -7.40 27.97
N GLU A 179 -9.67 -7.50 26.67
CA GLU A 179 -11.00 -7.71 26.10
C GLU A 179 -11.10 -9.11 25.48
N ALA A 180 -12.32 -9.69 25.52
CA ALA A 180 -12.71 -10.81 24.70
C ALA A 180 -13.92 -10.38 23.88
N LYS A 181 -13.92 -10.68 22.57
CA LYS A 181 -15.01 -10.30 21.67
C LYS A 181 -15.38 -11.44 20.76
N GLU A 182 -16.68 -11.70 20.66
CA GLU A 182 -17.27 -12.70 19.79
C GLU A 182 -17.33 -12.16 18.35
N PHE A 183 -17.12 -13.05 17.39
CA PHE A 183 -17.17 -12.77 15.95
C PHE A 183 -17.78 -13.96 15.18
N ASP A 184 -18.65 -13.65 14.24
CA ASP A 184 -19.19 -14.66 13.30
C ASP A 184 -18.14 -15.07 12.25
N ALA A 185 -17.23 -14.17 11.91
CA ALA A 185 -16.17 -14.41 10.93
C ALA A 185 -14.87 -13.70 11.28
N ILE A 186 -13.74 -14.36 11.07
CA ILE A 186 -12.39 -13.81 11.22
C ILE A 186 -11.67 -13.90 9.88
N VAL A 187 -11.20 -12.74 9.36
CA VAL A 187 -10.44 -12.67 8.11
C VAL A 187 -8.95 -12.53 8.43
N TYR A 188 -8.17 -13.55 8.12
CA TYR A 188 -6.72 -13.52 8.23
C TYR A 188 -6.11 -12.80 7.03
N ALA A 189 -5.82 -11.52 7.18
CA ALA A 189 -5.18 -10.70 6.15
C ALA A 189 -3.70 -10.44 6.49
N THR A 190 -2.99 -11.48 6.96
CA THR A 190 -1.62 -11.40 7.49
C THR A 190 -0.55 -11.23 6.42
N GLY A 191 -0.90 -11.41 5.15
CA GLY A 191 0.01 -11.31 4.01
C GLY A 191 0.72 -12.63 3.71
N PHE A 192 1.72 -12.55 2.86
CA PHE A 192 2.55 -13.67 2.44
C PHE A 192 3.99 -13.48 2.92
N ASP A 193 4.73 -14.58 3.03
CA ASP A 193 6.17 -14.52 3.19
C ASP A 193 6.80 -13.86 1.95
N ALA A 194 7.48 -12.73 2.19
CA ALA A 194 8.07 -11.95 1.12
C ALA A 194 9.25 -12.65 0.44
N MET A 195 9.50 -12.31 -0.81
CA MET A 195 10.65 -12.75 -1.61
C MET A 195 10.75 -14.26 -1.72
N THR A 196 11.64 -14.87 -0.96
CA THR A 196 11.98 -16.30 -1.03
C THR A 196 11.23 -17.18 -0.03
N GLY A 197 10.57 -16.56 0.96
CA GLY A 197 9.96 -17.28 2.09
C GLY A 197 8.96 -18.36 1.65
N ALA A 198 8.09 -18.02 0.70
CA ALA A 198 7.10 -18.97 0.17
C ALA A 198 7.74 -20.21 -0.51
N LEU A 199 8.93 -20.05 -1.12
CA LEU A 199 9.66 -21.13 -1.77
C LEU A 199 10.46 -21.97 -0.78
N VAL A 200 11.17 -21.35 0.17
CA VAL A 200 12.00 -22.08 1.14
C VAL A 200 11.18 -22.79 2.23
N ASN A 201 9.90 -22.47 2.37
CA ASN A 201 8.98 -23.18 3.26
C ASN A 201 8.36 -24.43 2.61
N VAL A 202 8.61 -24.66 1.32
CA VAL A 202 8.26 -25.91 0.63
C VAL A 202 9.50 -26.83 0.64
N ASP A 203 9.32 -28.12 0.93
CA ASP A 203 10.40 -29.11 0.94
C ASP A 203 10.81 -29.50 -0.50
N ILE A 204 11.56 -28.61 -1.14
CA ILE A 204 12.08 -28.81 -2.48
C ILE A 204 13.49 -29.41 -2.39
N THR A 205 13.66 -30.62 -2.93
CA THR A 205 14.94 -31.32 -2.96
C THR A 205 15.42 -31.51 -4.40
N GLY A 206 16.63 -31.07 -4.69
CA GLY A 206 17.28 -31.20 -5.98
C GLY A 206 17.87 -32.59 -6.23
N LYS A 207 18.44 -32.83 -7.45
CA LYS A 207 18.97 -34.11 -7.90
C LYS A 207 20.00 -34.74 -6.97
N ASN A 208 20.77 -33.95 -6.25
CA ASN A 208 21.85 -34.44 -5.37
C ASN A 208 21.42 -34.48 -3.89
N GLY A 209 20.13 -34.49 -3.60
CA GLY A 209 19.62 -34.50 -2.24
C GLY A 209 19.78 -33.17 -1.48
N ILE A 210 20.23 -32.08 -2.15
CA ILE A 210 20.36 -30.75 -1.54
C ILE A 210 19.01 -30.06 -1.56
N THR A 211 18.53 -29.65 -0.40
CA THR A 211 17.26 -28.88 -0.31
C THR A 211 17.47 -27.45 -0.76
N LEU A 212 16.40 -26.83 -1.32
CA LEU A 212 16.39 -25.42 -1.69
C LEU A 212 16.73 -24.53 -0.50
N LYS A 213 16.17 -24.84 0.68
CA LYS A 213 16.46 -24.16 1.94
C LYS A 213 17.96 -24.13 2.27
N LYS A 214 18.66 -25.26 2.07
CA LYS A 214 20.11 -25.33 2.29
C LYS A 214 20.89 -24.58 1.21
N LYS A 215 20.46 -24.68 -0.06
CA LYS A 215 21.11 -23.99 -1.17
C LYS A 215 21.01 -22.46 -1.03
N TRP A 216 19.91 -21.96 -0.47
CA TRP A 216 19.63 -20.53 -0.29
C TRP A 216 19.89 -20.03 1.13
N GLU A 217 20.64 -20.77 1.94
CA GLU A 217 20.92 -20.41 3.35
C GLU A 217 21.54 -19.02 3.50
N HIS A 218 22.35 -18.60 2.53
CA HIS A 218 22.99 -17.28 2.51
C HIS A 218 22.36 -16.31 1.49
N GLY A 219 21.17 -16.60 1.01
CA GLY A 219 20.44 -15.82 0.01
C GLY A 219 20.14 -16.61 -1.26
N PRO A 220 19.23 -16.14 -2.09
CA PRO A 220 18.83 -16.85 -3.30
C PRO A 220 19.94 -16.85 -4.34
N LEU A 221 20.41 -18.05 -4.69
CA LEU A 221 21.32 -18.27 -5.80
C LEU A 221 20.54 -18.80 -6.99
N THR A 222 20.38 -17.96 -8.03
CA THR A 222 19.60 -18.30 -9.21
C THR A 222 20.41 -18.08 -10.48
N TYR A 223 20.05 -18.80 -11.54
CA TYR A 223 20.51 -18.51 -12.89
C TYR A 223 19.51 -17.60 -13.57
N LEU A 224 19.86 -16.31 -13.75
CA LEU A 224 19.02 -15.27 -14.36
C LEU A 224 17.60 -15.13 -13.74
N GLY A 225 17.42 -15.53 -12.49
CA GLY A 225 16.10 -15.54 -11.86
C GLY A 225 15.16 -16.66 -12.34
N LEU A 226 15.60 -17.54 -13.23
CA LEU A 226 14.74 -18.53 -13.88
C LEU A 226 14.85 -19.93 -13.25
N THR A 227 16.00 -20.27 -12.72
CA THR A 227 16.27 -21.60 -12.15
C THR A 227 17.32 -21.51 -11.05
N THR A 228 17.38 -22.56 -10.23
CA THR A 228 18.32 -22.68 -9.12
C THR A 228 18.97 -24.06 -9.10
#